data_bd452285c8b2bdec67780e31017ce5db
#
_entry.id   bd452285c8b2bdec67780e31017ce5db
#
_cell.length_a   1.000
_cell.length_b   1.000
_cell.length_c   1.000
_cell.angle_alpha   90.00
_cell.angle_beta   90.00
_cell.angle_gamma   90.00
#
_symmetry.space_group_name_H-M   'P 1'
#
loop_
_entity.id
_entity.type
_entity.pdbx_description
1 polymer ?
#
loop_
_entity_poly.entity_id
_entity_poly.type
_entity_poly.pdbx_seq_one_letter_code
_entity_poly.pdbx_strand_id
1 'polypeptide(L)'
;MEERKLGPVELRFAELIWDNAPIPSGELVKLCARELEWKKSTTYTVLKKLCAQGLFRNTNGLVTVVQTRQDYQASQSHQFVADTFSGSLPAFLAAFAQGRP
;
A
#
# COMPACT_ATOMS: atom_id res chain seq x y z
N MET A 1 13.27 3.11 9.31
CA MET A 1 12.92 3.04 9.10
C MET A 1 11.97 2.69 8.87
N GLU A 2 11.52 2.58 8.69
CA GLU A 2 10.82 2.35 8.51
C GLU A 2 10.07 2.12 8.05
N GLU A 3 9.61 2.06 8.13
CA GLU A 3 8.97 1.63 7.70
C GLU A 3 7.75 1.83 7.07
N ARG A 4 7.66 2.06 5.98
CA ARG A 4 6.61 2.19 5.12
C ARG A 4 6.34 0.97 4.33
N LYS A 5 7.18 0.01 4.48
CA LYS A 5 7.06 -1.24 3.78
C LYS A 5 6.05 -2.12 4.47
N LEU A 6 5.08 -2.62 3.70
CA LEU A 6 4.03 -3.46 4.26
C LEU A 6 4.47 -4.91 4.31
N GLY A 7 4.06 -5.61 5.37
CA GLY A 7 4.25 -7.04 5.41
C GLY A 7 3.30 -7.72 4.44
N PRO A 8 3.46 -9.04 4.23
CA PRO A 8 2.63 -9.75 3.26
C PRO A 8 1.14 -9.65 3.56
N VAL A 9 0.77 -9.75 4.83
CA VAL A 9 -0.63 -9.70 5.20
C VAL A 9 -1.17 -8.29 5.08
N GLU A 10 -0.37 -7.32 5.48
CA GLU A 10 -0.79 -5.93 5.36
C GLU A 10 -0.94 -5.52 3.90
N LEU A 11 -0.07 -6.03 3.06
CA LEU A 11 -0.17 -5.74 1.63
C LEU A 11 -1.44 -6.33 1.06
N ARG A 12 -1.79 -7.53 1.49
CA ARG A 12 -3.02 -8.14 1.03
C ARG A 12 -4.23 -7.32 1.45
N PHE A 13 -4.21 -6.81 2.67
CA PHE A 13 -5.26 -5.93 3.15
C PHE A 13 -5.32 -4.65 2.30
N ALA A 14 -4.17 -4.08 2.01
CA ALA A 14 -4.12 -2.87 1.19
C ALA A 14 -4.69 -3.15 -0.19
N GLU A 15 -4.40 -4.30 -0.76
CA GLU A 15 -4.91 -4.64 -2.08
C GLU A 15 -6.43 -4.75 -2.08
N LEU A 16 -6.99 -5.27 -1.01
CA LEU A 16 -8.45 -5.32 -0.90
C LEU A 16 -9.05 -3.91 -0.95
N ILE A 17 -8.39 -2.96 -0.31
CA ILE A 17 -8.88 -1.59 -0.34
C ILE A 17 -8.70 -0.99 -1.74
N TRP A 18 -7.53 -1.17 -2.33
CA TRP A 18 -7.28 -0.62 -3.66
C TRP A 18 -8.31 -1.14 -4.68
N ASP A 19 -8.68 -2.40 -4.55
CA ASP A 19 -9.61 -3.01 -5.50
C ASP A 19 -11.05 -2.56 -5.27
N ASN A 20 -11.38 -2.09 -4.08
CA ASN A 20 -12.76 -1.83 -3.73
C ASN A 20 -13.06 -0.38 -3.30
N ALA A 21 -12.04 0.44 -3.15
CA ALA A 21 -12.25 1.81 -2.68
C ALA A 21 -12.96 2.64 -3.75
N PRO A 22 -13.73 3.62 -3.35
CA PRO A 22 -14.03 3.95 -1.95
C PRO A 22 -14.99 2.92 -1.36
N ILE A 23 -14.77 2.58 -0.10
CA ILE A 23 -15.55 1.54 0.52
C ILE A 23 -15.89 1.95 1.96
N PRO A 24 -17.15 1.81 2.37
CA PRO A 24 -17.49 2.08 3.77
C PRO A 24 -16.72 1.15 4.69
N SER A 25 -16.29 1.66 5.83
CA SER A 25 -15.49 0.85 6.74
C SER A 25 -16.24 -0.39 7.21
N GLY A 26 -17.56 -0.29 7.36
CA GLY A 26 -18.35 -1.45 7.73
C GLY A 26 -18.30 -2.54 6.68
N GLU A 27 -18.32 -2.15 5.42
CA GLU A 27 -18.21 -3.13 4.33
C GLU A 27 -16.80 -3.69 4.26
N LEU A 28 -15.82 -2.87 4.54
CA LEU A 28 -14.44 -3.34 4.57
C LEU A 28 -14.26 -4.40 5.66
N VAL A 29 -14.90 -4.20 6.81
CA VAL A 29 -14.85 -5.20 7.87
C VAL A 29 -15.41 -6.54 7.39
N LYS A 30 -16.53 -6.50 6.69
CA LYS A 30 -17.13 -7.72 6.15
C LYS A 30 -16.22 -8.38 5.12
N LEU A 31 -15.63 -7.58 4.28
CA LEU A 31 -14.73 -8.08 3.26
C LEU A 31 -13.50 -8.74 3.91
N CYS A 32 -12.93 -8.11 4.91
CA CYS A 32 -11.76 -8.67 5.57
C CYS A 32 -12.11 -9.94 6.36
N ALA A 33 -13.30 -10.00 6.92
CA ALA A 33 -13.73 -11.20 7.61
C ALA A 33 -13.80 -12.36 6.62
N ARG A 34 -14.25 -12.10 5.41
CA ARG A 34 -14.38 -13.14 4.40
C ARG A 34 -13.05 -13.51 3.77
N GLU A 35 -12.23 -12.50 3.46
CA GLU A 35 -11.01 -12.76 2.70
C GLU A 35 -9.80 -13.05 3.59
N LEU A 36 -9.74 -12.47 4.77
CA LEU A 36 -8.59 -12.59 5.66
C LEU A 36 -8.93 -13.25 6.97
N GLU A 37 -10.21 -13.51 7.21
CA GLU A 37 -10.69 -14.07 8.47
C GLU A 37 -10.33 -13.19 9.66
N TRP A 38 -10.38 -11.90 9.44
CA TRP A 38 -10.04 -10.93 10.46
C TRP A 38 -11.27 -10.51 11.25
N LYS A 39 -11.05 -10.26 12.52
CA LYS A 39 -12.08 -9.67 13.36
C LYS A 39 -12.17 -8.18 13.08
N LYS A 40 -13.31 -7.60 13.47
CA LYS A 40 -13.53 -6.18 13.29
C LYS A 40 -12.40 -5.35 13.90
N SER A 41 -12.01 -5.70 15.12
CA SER A 41 -10.97 -4.94 15.81
C SER A 41 -9.65 -5.00 15.06
N THR A 42 -9.31 -6.16 14.53
CA THR A 42 -8.08 -6.32 13.75
C THR A 42 -8.13 -5.44 12.51
N THR A 43 -9.28 -5.45 11.83
CA THR A 43 -9.43 -4.66 10.62
C THR A 43 -9.22 -3.18 10.90
N TYR A 44 -9.83 -2.66 11.96
CA TYR A 44 -9.68 -1.24 12.29
C TYR A 44 -8.28 -0.90 12.74
N THR A 45 -7.62 -1.81 13.46
CA THR A 45 -6.26 -1.57 13.91
C THR A 45 -5.31 -1.42 12.73
N VAL A 46 -5.41 -2.33 11.76
CA VAL A 46 -4.53 -2.27 10.60
C VAL A 46 -4.90 -1.10 9.70
N LEU A 47 -6.19 -0.83 9.56
CA LEU A 47 -6.63 0.32 8.77
C LEU A 47 -6.06 1.61 9.33
N LYS A 48 -6.11 1.77 10.63
CA LYS A 48 -5.57 2.96 11.27
C LYS A 48 -4.08 3.09 11.03
N LYS A 49 -3.38 1.97 11.08
CA LYS A 49 -1.95 1.96 10.82
C LYS A 49 -1.63 2.42 9.40
N LEU A 50 -2.35 1.89 8.42
CA LEU A 50 -2.08 2.26 7.04
C LEU A 50 -2.52 3.68 6.73
N CYS A 51 -3.56 4.17 7.39
CA CYS A 51 -3.94 5.55 7.25
C CYS A 51 -2.86 6.47 7.82
N ALA A 52 -2.28 6.09 8.94
CA ALA A 52 -1.19 6.86 9.53
C ALA A 52 0.03 6.89 8.63
N GLN A 53 0.21 5.85 7.83
CA GLN A 53 1.32 5.81 6.89
C GLN A 53 1.03 6.56 5.59
N GLY A 54 -0.16 7.09 5.46
CA GLY A 54 -0.49 7.91 4.31
C GLY A 54 -1.01 7.16 3.10
N LEU A 55 -1.35 5.88 3.26
CA LEU A 55 -1.86 5.10 2.15
C LEU A 55 -3.34 5.31 1.90
N PHE A 56 -4.10 5.42 2.96
CA PHE A 56 -5.54 5.52 2.88
C PHE A 56 -6.05 6.57 3.83
N ARG A 57 -7.33 6.90 3.69
CA ARG A 57 -8.00 7.85 4.58
C ARG A 57 -9.36 7.30 4.94
N ASN A 58 -9.73 7.44 6.20
CA ASN A 58 -11.05 7.06 6.67
C ASN A 58 -11.75 8.33 7.14
N THR A 59 -12.69 8.79 6.34
CA THR A 59 -13.42 10.02 6.64
C THR A 59 -14.88 9.66 6.89
N ASN A 60 -15.30 9.81 8.12
CA ASN A 60 -16.69 9.53 8.50
C ASN A 60 -17.13 8.14 8.07
N GLY A 61 -16.23 7.19 8.20
CA GLY A 61 -16.54 5.80 7.88
C GLY A 61 -16.39 5.43 6.42
N LEU A 62 -15.90 6.35 5.60
CA LEU A 62 -15.64 6.01 4.19
C LEU A 62 -14.14 5.95 3.96
N VAL A 63 -13.66 4.81 3.50
CA VAL A 63 -12.25 4.59 3.26
C VAL A 63 -11.92 4.92 1.82
N THR A 64 -10.97 5.81 1.65
CA THR A 64 -10.57 6.26 0.31
C THR A 64 -9.06 6.09 0.15
N VAL A 65 -8.62 6.13 -1.09
CA VAL A 65 -7.21 5.94 -1.43
C VAL A 65 -6.50 7.28 -1.44
N VAL A 66 -5.39 7.35 -0.71
CA VAL A 66 -4.51 8.51 -0.76
C VAL A 66 -3.32 8.20 -1.65
N GLN A 67 -2.77 7.01 -1.49
CA GLN A 67 -1.65 6.54 -2.30
C GLN A 67 -2.10 5.29 -3.05
N THR A 68 -2.04 5.34 -4.37
CA THR A 68 -2.50 4.22 -5.18
C THR A 68 -1.52 3.05 -5.10
N ARG A 69 -1.96 1.91 -5.62
CA ARG A 69 -1.08 0.75 -5.72
C ARG A 69 0.18 1.10 -6.50
N GLN A 70 0.02 1.82 -7.60
CA GLN A 70 1.16 2.22 -8.41
C GLN A 70 2.08 3.16 -7.65
N ASP A 71 1.51 4.10 -6.92
CA ASP A 71 2.29 5.03 -6.12
C ASP A 71 3.11 4.28 -5.08
N TYR A 72 2.49 3.30 -4.44
CA TYR A 72 3.17 2.52 -3.43
C TYR A 72 4.32 1.73 -4.05
N GLN A 73 4.06 1.08 -5.17
CA GLN A 73 5.07 0.28 -5.83
C GLN A 73 6.23 1.15 -6.34
N ALA A 74 5.91 2.32 -6.85
CA ALA A 74 6.95 3.23 -7.32
C ALA A 74 7.83 3.68 -6.15
N SER A 75 7.22 3.94 -5.01
CA SER A 75 7.97 4.35 -3.84
C SER A 75 8.92 3.24 -3.38
N GLN A 76 8.46 2.00 -3.41
CA GLN A 76 9.31 0.88 -3.02
C GLN A 76 10.43 0.65 -4.02
N SER A 77 10.12 0.75 -5.30
CA SER A 77 11.13 0.60 -6.34
C SER A 77 12.21 1.66 -6.23
N HIS A 78 11.79 2.88 -6.01
CA HIS A 78 12.73 3.98 -5.88
C HIS A 78 13.67 3.75 -4.71
N GLN A 79 13.13 3.34 -3.60
CA GLN A 79 13.93 3.10 -2.42
C GLN A 79 14.88 1.93 -2.65
N PHE A 80 14.41 0.90 -3.31
CA PHE A 80 15.24 -0.25 -3.62
C PHE A 80 16.44 0.16 -4.49
N VAL A 81 16.18 0.95 -5.50
CA VAL A 81 17.24 1.38 -6.42
C VAL A 81 18.27 2.20 -5.66
N ALA A 82 17.83 3.13 -4.85
CA ALA A 82 18.73 3.96 -4.09
C ALA A 82 19.62 3.12 -3.17
N ASP A 83 19.03 2.15 -2.52
CA ASP A 83 19.77 1.32 -1.57
C ASP A 83 20.71 0.36 -2.27
N THR A 84 20.29 -0.17 -3.40
CA THR A 84 21.04 -1.22 -4.07
C THR A 84 22.12 -0.70 -4.98
N PHE A 85 21.84 0.35 -5.69
CA PHE A 85 22.78 0.83 -6.72
C PHE A 85 23.61 1.99 -6.29
N SER A 86 23.13 2.74 -5.30
CA SER A 86 23.99 3.72 -4.67
C SER A 86 24.77 4.60 -5.62
N GLY A 87 24.84 4.84 -6.57
CA GLY A 87 25.58 5.66 -7.48
C GLY A 87 25.52 5.12 -8.89
N SER A 88 25.09 3.90 -9.01
CA SER A 88 24.92 3.33 -10.34
C SER A 88 23.55 3.62 -10.88
N LEU A 89 22.81 4.41 -10.18
CA LEU A 89 21.46 4.71 -10.56
C LEU A 89 21.30 5.20 -11.98
N PRO A 90 22.11 6.14 -12.45
CA PRO A 90 21.94 6.62 -13.80
C PRO A 90 22.07 5.54 -14.86
N ALA A 91 23.04 4.67 -14.69
CA ALA A 91 23.23 3.59 -15.64
C ALA A 91 22.04 2.63 -15.62
N PHE A 92 21.59 2.34 -14.43
CA PHE A 92 20.45 1.47 -14.28
C PHE A 92 19.23 2.07 -14.92
N LEU A 93 18.99 3.33 -14.67
CA LEU A 93 17.81 4.00 -15.21
C LEU A 93 17.87 4.09 -16.72
N ALA A 94 19.05 4.28 -17.26
CA ALA A 94 19.19 4.34 -18.72
C ALA A 94 18.77 3.03 -19.34
N ALA A 95 19.26 1.94 -18.80
CA ALA A 95 18.91 0.62 -19.30
C ALA A 95 17.43 0.34 -19.09
N PHE A 96 16.96 0.69 -17.93
CA PHE A 96 15.57 0.44 -17.58
C PHE A 96 14.62 1.27 -18.43
N ALA A 97 14.95 2.53 -18.60
CA ALA A 97 14.11 3.42 -19.37
C ALA A 97 14.03 2.98 -20.82
N GLN A 98 15.16 2.51 -21.35
CA GLN A 98 15.16 2.01 -22.71
C GLN A 98 14.35 0.75 -22.85
N GLY A 99 14.33 -0.01 -21.80
CA GLY A 99 13.55 -1.25 -21.80
C GLY A 99 12.09 -0.99 -21.77
N ARG A 100 11.71 0.21 -21.36
CA ARG A 100 10.32 0.49 -21.32
C ARG A 100 10.04 1.88 -21.70
N PRO A 101 10.41 2.43 -22.56
CA PRO A 101 10.22 3.81 -23.00
C PRO A 101 9.07 4.55 -22.45
#